data_cd98334b734b73dac43aaea5b7e54b9b
#
_entry.id   cd98334b734b73dac43aaea5b7e54b9b
#
_cell.length_a   1.000
_cell.length_b   1.000
_cell.length_c   1.000
_cell.angle_alpha   90.00
_cell.angle_beta   90.00
_cell.angle_gamma   90.00
#
_symmetry.space_group_name_H-M   'P 1'
#
loop_
_entity.id
_entity.type
_entity.pdbx_description
1 polymer ?
#
loop_
_entity_poly.entity_id
_entity_poly.type
_entity_poly.pdbx_seq_one_letter_code
_entity_poly.pdbx_strand_id
1 'polypeptide(L)'
;MMNPIEKGYKRVNGIQLYYEIYGSGKPLVLIHGGGSSILYDYKEVIERLENKFQFIGIDLQNHGLSEHRNIPETFEQDADDVAALLAALNIHKASFWGFSNGGNTVMQIAYRHPRIVEKLVVASAFYKREGMMDGFFEMMTEATFESMPEPLKINFLNINPDFSKLENLFDKDSKRMQTFVDWDDEVLSSIQSPVLFISGDKDVMKPEHTVAMWRLVENSQLMILPGTHGVYMMADFDGSLNENLINFTIKEVETFLNHHNH
;
A
#
# COMPACT_ATOMS: atom_id res chain seq x y z
N MET A 1 19.66 12.37 3.58
CA MET A 1 18.54 11.55 4.14
C MET A 1 17.32 12.46 4.18
N MET A 2 16.22 12.03 3.62
CA MET A 2 14.95 12.74 3.67
C MET A 2 14.42 12.74 5.11
N ASN A 3 14.10 13.90 5.65
CA ASN A 3 13.56 14.01 6.99
C ASN A 3 12.08 14.39 6.92
N PRO A 4 11.19 13.72 7.65
CA PRO A 4 9.81 14.15 7.74
C PRO A 4 9.71 15.55 8.37
N ILE A 5 8.76 16.35 7.91
CA ILE A 5 8.44 17.67 8.51
C ILE A 5 7.65 17.50 9.80
N GLU A 6 6.95 16.39 9.94
CA GLU A 6 6.22 15.95 11.15
C GLU A 6 6.22 14.43 11.22
N LYS A 7 6.30 13.88 12.43
CA LYS A 7 6.10 12.47 12.70
C LYS A 7 5.61 12.24 14.10
N GLY A 8 4.94 11.13 14.33
CA GLY A 8 4.47 10.80 15.67
C GLY A 8 3.45 9.69 15.67
N TYR A 9 2.66 9.67 16.73
CA TYR A 9 1.65 8.64 16.95
C TYR A 9 0.29 9.28 17.17
N LYS A 10 -0.75 8.61 16.71
CA LYS A 10 -2.15 8.90 17.10
C LYS A 10 -2.79 7.62 17.61
N ARG A 11 -3.50 7.76 18.73
CA ARG A 11 -4.31 6.64 19.26
C ARG A 11 -5.63 6.58 18.49
N VAL A 12 -5.83 5.51 17.74
CA VAL A 12 -7.01 5.26 16.92
C VAL A 12 -7.47 3.82 17.09
N ASN A 13 -8.76 3.59 17.23
CA ASN A 13 -9.36 2.26 17.33
C ASN A 13 -8.63 1.30 18.29
N GLY A 14 -8.08 1.86 19.38
CA GLY A 14 -7.45 1.08 20.45
C GLY A 14 -5.95 0.85 20.33
N ILE A 15 -5.28 1.31 19.24
CA ILE A 15 -3.82 1.20 19.06
C ILE A 15 -3.18 2.56 18.78
N GLN A 16 -1.86 2.62 18.91
CA GLN A 16 -1.02 3.74 18.47
C GLN A 16 -0.55 3.48 17.04
N LEU A 17 -1.04 4.25 16.07
CA LEU A 17 -0.51 4.24 14.71
C LEU A 17 0.58 5.29 14.55
N TYR A 18 1.70 4.89 13.97
CA TYR A 18 2.80 5.77 13.60
C TYR A 18 2.56 6.36 12.21
N TYR A 19 2.92 7.64 12.07
CA TYR A 19 2.85 8.34 10.80
C TYR A 19 4.04 9.27 10.62
N GLU A 20 4.34 9.58 9.37
CA GLU A 20 5.32 10.58 8.95
C GLU A 20 4.70 11.47 7.87
N ILE A 21 4.97 12.78 7.94
CA ILE A 21 4.55 13.74 6.93
C ILE A 21 5.78 14.31 6.24
N TYR A 22 5.75 14.30 4.91
CA TYR A 22 6.82 14.85 4.06
C TYR A 22 6.25 15.85 3.07
N GLY A 23 7.06 16.81 2.65
CA GLY A 23 6.70 17.75 1.60
C GLY A 23 5.56 18.69 1.96
N SER A 24 4.98 19.30 0.92
CA SER A 24 3.86 20.23 1.05
C SER A 24 3.01 20.23 -0.23
N GLY A 25 1.73 20.55 -0.11
CA GLY A 25 0.80 20.58 -1.23
C GLY A 25 -0.47 19.77 -0.97
N LYS A 26 -1.03 19.14 -2.00
CA LYS A 26 -2.22 18.30 -1.85
C LYS A 26 -1.88 17.05 -1.04
N PRO A 27 -2.73 16.64 -0.09
CA PRO A 27 -2.48 15.45 0.72
C PRO A 27 -2.54 14.17 -0.13
N LEU A 28 -1.50 13.35 -0.02
CA LEU A 28 -1.37 12.03 -0.63
C LEU A 28 -0.96 11.04 0.45
N VAL A 29 -1.87 10.14 0.79
CA VAL A 29 -1.65 9.09 1.78
C VAL A 29 -0.94 7.91 1.13
N LEU A 30 0.12 7.42 1.77
CA LEU A 30 0.93 6.30 1.31
C LEU A 30 0.73 5.10 2.22
N ILE A 31 0.31 3.96 1.64
CA ILE A 31 0.06 2.71 2.36
C ILE A 31 0.96 1.61 1.80
N HIS A 32 1.89 1.15 2.62
CA HIS A 32 2.91 0.16 2.27
C HIS A 32 2.36 -1.26 2.10
N GLY A 33 3.15 -2.13 1.48
CA GLY A 33 2.87 -3.56 1.33
C GLY A 33 3.09 -4.37 2.60
N GLY A 34 2.75 -5.65 2.53
CA GLY A 34 2.99 -6.59 3.64
C GLY A 34 4.47 -6.74 3.96
N GLY A 35 4.80 -6.86 5.26
CA GLY A 35 6.17 -6.97 5.74
C GLY A 35 7.03 -5.72 5.58
N SER A 36 6.49 -4.64 5.02
CA SER A 36 7.22 -3.45 4.60
C SER A 36 7.06 -2.26 5.55
N SER A 37 7.43 -1.08 5.11
CA SER A 37 7.30 0.19 5.83
C SER A 37 7.21 1.38 4.87
N ILE A 38 6.89 2.57 5.40
CA ILE A 38 6.74 3.80 4.62
C ILE A 38 7.94 4.01 3.66
N LEU A 39 9.15 4.10 4.20
CA LEU A 39 10.31 4.45 3.39
C LEU A 39 10.88 3.29 2.58
N TYR A 40 10.56 2.05 2.92
CA TYR A 40 10.99 0.92 2.10
C TYR A 40 10.29 0.97 0.74
N ASP A 41 8.97 1.17 0.72
CA ASP A 41 8.20 1.17 -0.53
C ASP A 41 8.17 2.52 -1.23
N TYR A 42 8.21 3.64 -0.48
CA TYR A 42 7.89 4.96 -1.03
C TYR A 42 9.03 5.98 -1.05
N LYS A 43 10.26 5.59 -0.67
CA LYS A 43 11.40 6.51 -0.68
C LYS A 43 11.57 7.19 -2.04
N GLU A 44 11.58 6.39 -3.11
CA GLU A 44 11.77 6.88 -4.48
C GLU A 44 10.64 7.81 -4.95
N VAL A 45 9.41 7.54 -4.52
CA VAL A 45 8.23 8.35 -4.81
C VAL A 45 8.31 9.69 -4.09
N ILE A 46 8.60 9.67 -2.79
CA ILE A 46 8.65 10.88 -1.96
C ILE A 46 9.77 11.79 -2.44
N GLU A 47 11.00 11.27 -2.64
CA GLU A 47 12.17 12.06 -3.09
C GLU A 47 11.91 12.79 -4.42
N ARG A 48 11.12 12.20 -5.34
CA ARG A 48 10.82 12.80 -6.64
C ARG A 48 9.66 13.79 -6.62
N LEU A 49 8.76 13.68 -5.65
CA LEU A 49 7.51 14.45 -5.64
C LEU A 49 7.29 15.29 -4.36
N GLU A 50 8.26 15.38 -3.44
CA GLU A 50 8.12 16.08 -2.15
C GLU A 50 7.74 17.57 -2.26
N ASN A 51 8.07 18.20 -3.40
CA ASN A 51 7.71 19.61 -3.67
C ASN A 51 6.31 19.77 -4.30
N LYS A 52 5.56 18.68 -4.49
CA LYS A 52 4.27 18.67 -5.21
C LYS A 52 3.11 18.18 -4.37
N PHE A 53 3.39 17.29 -3.41
CA PHE A 53 2.41 16.69 -2.53
C PHE A 53 2.84 16.76 -1.07
N GLN A 54 1.86 16.84 -0.19
CA GLN A 54 2.05 16.52 1.22
C GLN A 54 1.81 15.03 1.40
N PHE A 55 2.87 14.27 1.57
CA PHE A 55 2.77 12.84 1.80
C PHE A 55 2.46 12.55 3.27
N ILE A 56 1.50 11.68 3.50
CA ILE A 56 1.17 11.12 4.80
C ILE A 56 1.48 9.64 4.73
N GLY A 57 2.69 9.25 5.13
CA GLY A 57 3.09 7.85 5.24
C GLY A 57 2.58 7.27 6.56
N ILE A 58 2.05 6.06 6.53
CA ILE A 58 1.47 5.39 7.69
C ILE A 58 2.08 3.99 7.79
N ASP A 59 2.69 3.66 8.94
CA ASP A 59 2.97 2.27 9.26
C ASP A 59 1.65 1.63 9.75
N LEU A 60 1.17 0.61 9.05
CA LEU A 60 -0.05 -0.10 9.45
C LEU A 60 0.15 -0.86 10.77
N GLN A 61 -0.94 -1.34 11.38
CA GLN A 61 -0.84 -2.16 12.59
C GLN A 61 0.20 -3.28 12.41
N ASN A 62 0.92 -3.60 13.47
CA ASN A 62 1.97 -4.62 13.52
C ASN A 62 3.22 -4.34 12.65
N HIS A 63 3.26 -3.28 11.85
CA HIS A 63 4.39 -2.88 11.00
C HIS A 63 5.18 -1.71 11.58
N GLY A 64 6.45 -1.64 11.21
CA GLY A 64 7.33 -0.52 11.51
C GLY A 64 7.33 -0.10 12.98
N LEU A 65 6.93 1.14 13.23
CA LEU A 65 6.83 1.73 14.58
C LEU A 65 5.40 1.68 15.15
N SER A 66 4.41 1.23 14.40
CA SER A 66 3.03 1.11 14.89
C SER A 66 2.88 0.02 15.96
N GLU A 67 1.88 0.20 16.82
CA GLU A 67 1.57 -0.76 17.88
C GLU A 67 1.06 -2.09 17.32
N HIS A 68 1.36 -3.17 18.01
CA HIS A 68 0.91 -4.50 17.68
C HIS A 68 -0.45 -4.79 18.30
N ARG A 69 -1.37 -5.36 17.52
CA ARG A 69 -2.72 -5.71 17.95
C ARG A 69 -2.87 -7.23 18.04
N ASN A 70 -3.43 -7.71 19.12
CA ASN A 70 -3.64 -9.16 19.33
C ASN A 70 -5.00 -9.64 18.80
N ILE A 71 -5.30 -9.30 17.55
CA ILE A 71 -6.45 -9.79 16.80
C ILE A 71 -5.99 -10.18 15.38
N PRO A 72 -6.78 -10.95 14.60
CA PRO A 72 -6.48 -11.16 13.18
C PRO A 72 -6.39 -9.83 12.42
N GLU A 73 -5.45 -9.73 11.50
CA GLU A 73 -5.36 -8.60 10.59
C GLU A 73 -6.37 -8.74 9.45
N THR A 74 -7.01 -7.63 9.10
CA THR A 74 -7.86 -7.52 7.91
C THR A 74 -7.63 -6.19 7.22
N PHE A 75 -7.85 -6.15 5.91
CA PHE A 75 -7.76 -4.91 5.13
C PHE A 75 -8.85 -3.90 5.53
N GLU A 76 -9.99 -4.40 5.99
CA GLU A 76 -11.10 -3.60 6.51
C GLU A 76 -10.71 -2.85 7.79
N GLN A 77 -10.01 -3.55 8.71
CA GLN A 77 -9.52 -2.92 9.94
C GLN A 77 -8.45 -1.87 9.64
N ASP A 78 -7.52 -2.18 8.72
CA ASP A 78 -6.50 -1.23 8.29
C ASP A 78 -7.16 0.01 7.65
N ALA A 79 -8.20 -0.16 6.84
CA ALA A 79 -8.95 0.94 6.24
C ALA A 79 -9.63 1.83 7.30
N ASP A 80 -10.26 1.23 8.31
CA ASP A 80 -10.91 1.94 9.41
C ASP A 80 -9.86 2.68 10.29
N ASP A 81 -8.70 2.08 10.52
CA ASP A 81 -7.61 2.69 11.29
C ASP A 81 -7.00 3.89 10.55
N VAL A 82 -6.77 3.77 9.24
CA VAL A 82 -6.29 4.88 8.41
C VAL A 82 -7.28 6.03 8.38
N ALA A 83 -8.57 5.74 8.20
CA ALA A 83 -9.62 6.77 8.22
C ALA A 83 -9.68 7.52 9.57
N ALA A 84 -9.56 6.79 10.68
CA ALA A 84 -9.52 7.37 12.02
C ALA A 84 -8.24 8.21 12.25
N LEU A 85 -7.10 7.77 11.73
CA LEU A 85 -5.84 8.53 11.79
C LEU A 85 -5.97 9.86 11.03
N LEU A 86 -6.49 9.85 9.80
CA LEU A 86 -6.69 11.08 9.02
C LEU A 86 -7.63 12.06 9.72
N ALA A 87 -8.71 11.56 10.34
CA ALA A 87 -9.60 12.40 11.15
C ALA A 87 -8.84 13.02 12.35
N ALA A 88 -7.99 12.26 13.04
CA ALA A 88 -7.18 12.75 14.16
C ALA A 88 -6.09 13.75 13.72
N LEU A 89 -5.70 13.74 12.45
CA LEU A 89 -4.80 14.71 11.82
C LEU A 89 -5.52 15.90 11.19
N ASN A 90 -6.87 15.98 11.28
CA ASN A 90 -7.72 16.97 10.62
C ASN A 90 -7.58 16.97 9.08
N ILE A 91 -7.28 15.81 8.48
CA ILE A 91 -7.24 15.62 7.03
C ILE A 91 -8.59 15.04 6.61
N HIS A 92 -9.42 15.89 6.01
CA HIS A 92 -10.80 15.52 5.67
C HIS A 92 -10.95 14.86 4.30
N LYS A 93 -9.98 15.06 3.41
CA LYS A 93 -9.94 14.46 2.08
C LYS A 93 -8.52 14.38 1.57
N ALA A 94 -8.16 13.26 0.93
CA ALA A 94 -6.83 13.02 0.38
C ALA A 94 -6.91 12.09 -0.85
N SER A 95 -5.88 12.11 -1.67
CA SER A 95 -5.59 11.01 -2.59
C SER A 95 -4.83 9.91 -1.83
N PHE A 96 -4.90 8.67 -2.34
CA PHE A 96 -4.26 7.52 -1.71
C PHE A 96 -3.42 6.78 -2.74
N TRP A 97 -2.25 6.32 -2.33
CA TRP A 97 -1.43 5.40 -3.11
C TRP A 97 -1.10 4.19 -2.23
N GLY A 98 -1.68 3.05 -2.57
CA GLY A 98 -1.44 1.77 -1.90
C GLY A 98 -0.66 0.82 -2.79
N PHE A 99 0.33 0.15 -2.22
CA PHE A 99 1.12 -0.88 -2.87
C PHE A 99 0.87 -2.25 -2.23
N SER A 100 0.69 -3.30 -3.05
CA SER A 100 0.49 -4.68 -2.57
C SER A 100 -0.66 -4.76 -1.56
N ASN A 101 -0.44 -5.25 -0.34
CA ASN A 101 -1.43 -5.21 0.76
C ASN A 101 -1.98 -3.79 1.00
N GLY A 102 -1.15 -2.76 0.84
CA GLY A 102 -1.60 -1.37 0.90
C GLY A 102 -2.57 -1.02 -0.23
N GLY A 103 -2.42 -1.63 -1.41
CA GLY A 103 -3.35 -1.49 -2.52
C GLY A 103 -4.73 -2.08 -2.18
N ASN A 104 -4.76 -3.23 -1.51
CA ASN A 104 -5.99 -3.81 -0.97
C ASN A 104 -6.62 -2.89 0.08
N THR A 105 -5.80 -2.34 0.99
CA THR A 105 -6.26 -1.42 2.02
C THR A 105 -6.90 -0.15 1.41
N VAL A 106 -6.30 0.46 0.37
CA VAL A 106 -6.88 1.67 -0.22
C VAL A 106 -8.17 1.40 -0.99
N MET A 107 -8.35 0.21 -1.57
CA MET A 107 -9.64 -0.21 -2.12
C MET A 107 -10.70 -0.33 -1.02
N GLN A 108 -10.38 -0.90 0.13
CA GLN A 108 -11.28 -0.94 1.29
C GLN A 108 -11.56 0.46 1.85
N ILE A 109 -10.59 1.37 1.86
CA ILE A 109 -10.84 2.78 2.23
C ILE A 109 -11.87 3.41 1.29
N ALA A 110 -11.75 3.20 -0.01
CA ALA A 110 -12.69 3.76 -0.97
C ALA A 110 -14.10 3.18 -0.86
N TYR A 111 -14.21 1.91 -0.55
CA TYR A 111 -15.49 1.23 -0.32
C TYR A 111 -16.17 1.68 0.98
N ARG A 112 -15.43 1.71 2.10
CA ARG A 112 -15.96 1.95 3.45
C ARG A 112 -16.04 3.44 3.81
N HIS A 113 -15.09 4.24 3.32
CA HIS A 113 -14.92 5.65 3.64
C HIS A 113 -14.86 6.56 2.38
N PRO A 114 -15.79 6.44 1.41
CA PRO A 114 -15.67 7.13 0.11
C PRO A 114 -15.55 8.65 0.21
N ARG A 115 -16.05 9.26 1.30
CA ARG A 115 -16.04 10.72 1.45
C ARG A 115 -14.65 11.32 1.67
N ILE A 116 -13.69 10.53 2.19
CA ILE A 116 -12.34 11.01 2.42
C ILE A 116 -11.42 10.81 1.20
N VAL A 117 -11.90 10.13 0.16
CA VAL A 117 -11.09 9.78 -1.00
C VAL A 117 -11.26 10.80 -2.12
N GLU A 118 -10.14 11.38 -2.58
CA GLU A 118 -10.09 12.21 -3.77
C GLU A 118 -9.79 11.37 -5.01
N LYS A 119 -8.68 10.62 -4.98
CA LYS A 119 -8.24 9.69 -6.02
C LYS A 119 -7.50 8.51 -5.41
N LEU A 120 -7.39 7.42 -6.17
CA LEU A 120 -6.68 6.21 -5.76
C LEU A 120 -5.63 5.82 -6.78
N VAL A 121 -4.45 5.46 -6.31
CA VAL A 121 -3.46 4.67 -7.04
C VAL A 121 -3.38 3.31 -6.37
N VAL A 122 -3.80 2.28 -7.09
CA VAL A 122 -3.83 0.89 -6.64
C VAL A 122 -2.73 0.15 -7.38
N ALA A 123 -1.61 -0.08 -6.70
CA ALA A 123 -0.41 -0.66 -7.27
C ALA A 123 -0.23 -2.10 -6.80
N SER A 124 -0.15 -3.06 -7.74
CA SER A 124 0.10 -4.49 -7.48
C SER A 124 -0.82 -5.06 -6.39
N ALA A 125 -2.12 -4.93 -6.56
CA ALA A 125 -3.15 -5.40 -5.63
C ALA A 125 -4.06 -6.47 -6.25
N PHE A 126 -4.88 -7.08 -5.42
CA PHE A 126 -5.84 -8.09 -5.85
C PHE A 126 -7.12 -8.01 -5.01
N TYR A 127 -8.21 -8.61 -5.47
CA TYR A 127 -9.46 -8.69 -4.70
C TYR A 127 -10.06 -10.11 -4.69
N LYS A 128 -9.48 -11.02 -5.50
CA LYS A 128 -9.81 -12.45 -5.51
C LYS A 128 -8.53 -13.28 -5.54
N ARG A 129 -8.59 -14.46 -4.91
CA ARG A 129 -7.47 -15.41 -4.84
C ARG A 129 -6.98 -15.83 -6.23
N GLU A 130 -7.88 -16.00 -7.20
CA GLU A 130 -7.53 -16.33 -8.60
C GLU A 130 -6.66 -15.28 -9.30
N GLY A 131 -6.64 -14.05 -8.76
CA GLY A 131 -5.83 -12.94 -9.25
C GLY A 131 -4.34 -13.08 -8.94
N MET A 132 -3.98 -13.95 -8.02
CA MET A 132 -2.58 -14.20 -7.70
C MET A 132 -1.98 -15.27 -8.63
N MET A 133 -0.64 -15.29 -8.73
CA MET A 133 0.08 -16.34 -9.45
C MET A 133 -0.32 -17.73 -8.93
N ASP A 134 -0.28 -18.72 -9.82
CA ASP A 134 -0.64 -20.09 -9.45
C ASP A 134 0.30 -20.60 -8.34
N GLY A 135 -0.29 -21.26 -7.34
CA GLY A 135 0.44 -21.78 -6.17
C GLY A 135 0.75 -20.74 -5.09
N PHE A 136 0.36 -19.46 -5.26
CA PHE A 136 0.67 -18.43 -4.27
C PHE A 136 0.11 -18.73 -2.87
N PHE A 137 -1.14 -19.10 -2.77
CA PHE A 137 -1.78 -19.37 -1.48
C PHE A 137 -1.32 -20.68 -0.84
N GLU A 138 -0.94 -21.66 -1.64
CA GLU A 138 -0.28 -22.89 -1.19
C GLU A 138 1.08 -22.55 -0.59
N MET A 139 1.89 -21.74 -1.30
CA MET A 139 3.17 -21.25 -0.80
C MET A 139 3.01 -20.46 0.50
N MET A 140 1.99 -19.59 0.61
CA MET A 140 1.71 -18.84 1.85
C MET A 140 1.30 -19.74 3.01
N THR A 141 0.67 -20.88 2.74
CA THR A 141 0.31 -21.88 3.77
C THR A 141 1.54 -22.59 4.32
N GLU A 142 2.55 -22.80 3.48
CA GLU A 142 3.81 -23.46 3.83
C GLU A 142 4.90 -22.46 4.29
N ALA A 143 4.62 -21.17 4.20
CA ALA A 143 5.59 -20.12 4.54
C ALA A 143 6.01 -20.20 6.01
N THR A 144 7.31 -20.14 6.25
CA THR A 144 7.91 -20.02 7.58
C THR A 144 8.64 -18.69 7.70
N PHE A 145 8.96 -18.27 8.92
CA PHE A 145 9.70 -17.03 9.16
C PHE A 145 11.02 -16.97 8.36
N GLU A 146 11.68 -18.10 8.16
CA GLU A 146 12.90 -18.20 7.35
C GLU A 146 12.67 -17.80 5.89
N SER A 147 11.47 -18.08 5.35
CA SER A 147 11.11 -17.74 3.96
C SER A 147 10.79 -16.25 3.73
N MET A 148 10.65 -15.45 4.80
CA MET A 148 10.48 -14.02 4.66
C MET A 148 11.71 -13.40 3.98
N PRO A 149 11.54 -12.55 2.95
CA PRO A 149 12.67 -11.92 2.27
C PRO A 149 13.59 -11.16 3.23
N GLU A 150 14.90 -11.44 3.12
CA GLU A 150 15.90 -10.86 4.04
C GLU A 150 15.92 -9.32 4.02
N PRO A 151 15.75 -8.63 2.87
CA PRO A 151 15.66 -7.16 2.87
C PRO A 151 14.52 -6.61 3.73
N LEU A 152 13.37 -7.29 3.81
CA LEU A 152 12.25 -6.87 4.66
C LEU A 152 12.57 -7.06 6.15
N LYS A 153 13.23 -8.18 6.53
CA LYS A 153 13.69 -8.40 7.91
C LYS A 153 14.66 -7.30 8.35
N ILE A 154 15.66 -7.03 7.50
CA ILE A 154 16.66 -5.98 7.75
C ILE A 154 15.98 -4.61 7.86
N ASN A 155 15.07 -4.29 6.94
CA ASN A 155 14.31 -3.03 7.01
C ASN A 155 13.57 -2.88 8.33
N PHE A 156 12.81 -3.91 8.74
CA PHE A 156 12.07 -3.86 9.99
C PHE A 156 13.00 -3.67 11.19
N LEU A 157 14.06 -4.46 11.31
CA LEU A 157 15.00 -4.39 12.45
C LEU A 157 15.80 -3.09 12.52
N ASN A 158 16.02 -2.42 11.39
CA ASN A 158 16.63 -1.09 11.37
C ASN A 158 15.68 0.00 11.92
N ILE A 159 14.37 -0.18 11.78
CA ILE A 159 13.34 0.75 12.27
C ILE A 159 12.95 0.40 13.72
N ASN A 160 12.75 -0.88 13.98
CA ASN A 160 12.28 -1.42 15.24
C ASN A 160 13.11 -2.66 15.61
N PRO A 161 14.16 -2.53 16.45
CA PRO A 161 15.09 -3.62 16.75
C PRO A 161 14.50 -4.62 17.77
N ASP A 162 13.25 -5.02 17.58
CA ASP A 162 12.54 -6.01 18.40
C ASP A 162 12.18 -7.22 17.52
N PHE A 163 12.97 -8.28 17.67
CA PHE A 163 12.82 -9.50 16.89
C PHE A 163 11.46 -10.18 17.12
N SER A 164 10.91 -10.11 18.33
CA SER A 164 9.61 -10.71 18.63
C SER A 164 8.46 -10.00 17.88
N LYS A 165 8.61 -8.71 17.64
CA LYS A 165 7.68 -7.95 16.81
C LYS A 165 7.81 -8.28 15.34
N LEU A 166 9.03 -8.52 14.85
CA LEU A 166 9.23 -8.97 13.46
C LEU A 166 8.59 -10.34 13.24
N GLU A 167 8.75 -11.29 14.16
CA GLU A 167 8.07 -12.59 14.08
C GLU A 167 6.55 -12.41 14.08
N ASN A 168 6.01 -11.57 14.98
CA ASN A 168 4.58 -11.30 15.02
C ASN A 168 4.06 -10.65 13.74
N LEU A 169 4.82 -9.74 13.13
CA LEU A 169 4.48 -9.16 11.82
C LEU A 169 4.35 -10.25 10.77
N PHE A 170 5.37 -11.12 10.65
CA PHE A 170 5.34 -12.24 9.71
C PHE A 170 4.13 -13.15 9.92
N ASP A 171 3.87 -13.55 11.17
CA ASP A 171 2.75 -14.42 11.50
C ASP A 171 1.40 -13.79 11.14
N LYS A 172 1.24 -12.50 11.42
CA LYS A 172 0.00 -11.76 11.15
C LYS A 172 -0.24 -11.60 9.63
N ASP A 173 0.76 -11.13 8.90
CA ASP A 173 0.66 -10.97 7.44
C ASP A 173 0.43 -12.31 6.73
N SER A 174 1.20 -13.34 7.09
CA SER A 174 1.02 -14.68 6.53
C SER A 174 -0.38 -15.21 6.82
N LYS A 175 -0.87 -15.02 8.05
CA LYS A 175 -2.22 -15.46 8.43
C LYS A 175 -3.31 -14.72 7.69
N ARG A 176 -3.16 -13.40 7.48
CA ARG A 176 -4.08 -12.60 6.67
C ARG A 176 -4.19 -13.14 5.25
N MET A 177 -3.06 -13.47 4.61
CA MET A 177 -3.05 -14.05 3.27
C MET A 177 -3.69 -15.44 3.25
N GLN A 178 -3.32 -16.33 4.19
CA GLN A 178 -3.89 -17.69 4.28
C GLN A 178 -5.42 -17.68 4.43
N THR A 179 -5.94 -16.73 5.19
CA THR A 179 -7.38 -16.61 5.50
C THR A 179 -8.14 -15.64 4.63
N PHE A 180 -7.49 -15.05 3.63
CA PHE A 180 -8.15 -14.12 2.71
C PHE A 180 -9.33 -14.80 2.00
N VAL A 181 -10.46 -14.12 2.01
CA VAL A 181 -11.68 -14.51 1.29
C VAL A 181 -11.91 -13.51 0.17
N ASP A 182 -12.24 -14.04 -1.00
CA ASP A 182 -12.55 -13.22 -2.19
C ASP A 182 -13.60 -12.16 -1.86
N TRP A 183 -13.35 -10.94 -2.32
CA TRP A 183 -14.35 -9.89 -2.22
C TRP A 183 -15.36 -9.98 -3.37
N ASP A 184 -16.60 -9.57 -3.09
CA ASP A 184 -17.60 -9.39 -4.11
C ASP A 184 -17.20 -8.27 -5.09
N ASP A 185 -17.59 -8.39 -6.34
CA ASP A 185 -17.31 -7.39 -7.39
C ASP A 185 -17.88 -6.01 -7.01
N GLU A 186 -18.91 -5.96 -6.16
CA GLU A 186 -19.51 -4.73 -5.65
C GLU A 186 -18.49 -3.86 -4.88
N VAL A 187 -17.53 -4.45 -4.20
CA VAL A 187 -16.47 -3.70 -3.48
C VAL A 187 -15.74 -2.77 -4.42
N LEU A 188 -15.44 -3.22 -5.64
CA LEU A 188 -14.75 -2.42 -6.65
C LEU A 188 -15.71 -1.57 -7.48
N SER A 189 -16.84 -2.15 -7.93
CA SER A 189 -17.79 -1.44 -8.82
C SER A 189 -18.51 -0.28 -8.14
N SER A 190 -18.55 -0.26 -6.80
CA SER A 190 -19.11 0.87 -6.03
C SER A 190 -18.14 2.06 -5.86
N ILE A 191 -16.85 1.90 -6.23
CA ILE A 191 -15.85 2.98 -6.10
C ILE A 191 -16.18 4.09 -7.09
N GLN A 192 -16.46 5.29 -6.57
CA GLN A 192 -16.82 6.46 -7.37
C GLN A 192 -15.63 7.38 -7.67
N SER A 193 -14.59 7.33 -6.83
CA SER A 193 -13.39 8.14 -7.02
C SER A 193 -12.57 7.63 -8.20
N PRO A 194 -11.85 8.51 -8.93
CA PRO A 194 -10.96 8.07 -9.99
C PRO A 194 -9.87 7.13 -9.47
N VAL A 195 -9.62 6.04 -10.18
CA VAL A 195 -8.61 5.03 -9.83
C VAL A 195 -7.59 4.86 -10.95
N LEU A 196 -6.31 4.80 -10.60
CA LEU A 196 -5.25 4.31 -11.47
C LEU A 196 -4.77 2.95 -10.95
N PHE A 197 -5.04 1.89 -11.73
CA PHE A 197 -4.50 0.56 -11.46
C PHE A 197 -3.15 0.38 -12.13
N ILE A 198 -2.17 -0.14 -11.38
CA ILE A 198 -0.80 -0.39 -11.86
C ILE A 198 -0.37 -1.79 -11.45
N SER A 199 0.26 -2.54 -12.35
CA SER A 199 0.99 -3.77 -12.01
C SER A 199 2.16 -4.02 -12.97
N GLY A 200 3.09 -4.89 -12.58
CA GLY A 200 4.11 -5.44 -13.46
C GLY A 200 3.54 -6.54 -14.37
N ASP A 201 4.17 -6.77 -15.54
CA ASP A 201 3.81 -7.87 -16.44
C ASP A 201 4.32 -9.24 -15.94
N LYS A 202 5.22 -9.22 -14.93
CA LYS A 202 5.78 -10.38 -14.23
C LYS A 202 5.56 -10.28 -12.72
N ASP A 203 4.47 -9.66 -12.33
CA ASP A 203 4.06 -9.49 -10.94
C ASP A 203 3.58 -10.82 -10.32
N VAL A 204 3.49 -10.87 -9.01
CA VAL A 204 2.80 -11.95 -8.29
C VAL A 204 1.28 -11.86 -8.46
N MET A 205 0.75 -10.71 -8.83
CA MET A 205 -0.62 -10.54 -9.33
C MET A 205 -0.64 -10.74 -10.85
N LYS A 206 -1.56 -11.57 -11.33
CA LYS A 206 -1.75 -11.76 -12.77
C LYS A 206 -2.16 -10.45 -13.45
N PRO A 207 -1.52 -10.03 -14.54
CA PRO A 207 -1.94 -8.83 -15.28
C PRO A 207 -3.42 -8.83 -15.69
N GLU A 208 -3.96 -10.01 -16.03
CA GLU A 208 -5.37 -10.20 -16.37
C GLU A 208 -6.30 -9.82 -15.21
N HIS A 209 -5.86 -10.04 -13.97
CA HIS A 209 -6.61 -9.66 -12.78
C HIS A 209 -6.64 -8.15 -12.59
N THR A 210 -5.51 -7.47 -12.82
CA THR A 210 -5.46 -6.01 -12.81
C THR A 210 -6.37 -5.41 -13.90
N VAL A 211 -6.42 -6.03 -15.08
CA VAL A 211 -7.38 -5.67 -16.15
C VAL A 211 -8.83 -5.91 -15.71
N ALA A 212 -9.11 -7.01 -14.99
CA ALA A 212 -10.46 -7.29 -14.49
C ALA A 212 -10.89 -6.23 -13.46
N MET A 213 -10.02 -5.85 -12.52
CA MET A 213 -10.28 -4.76 -11.56
C MET A 213 -10.56 -3.44 -12.26
N TRP A 214 -9.74 -3.08 -13.25
CA TRP A 214 -9.94 -1.88 -14.06
C TRP A 214 -11.32 -1.84 -14.74
N ARG A 215 -11.79 -2.97 -15.26
CA ARG A 215 -13.11 -3.07 -15.91
C ARG A 215 -14.30 -2.91 -14.96
N LEU A 216 -14.11 -3.20 -13.68
CA LEU A 216 -15.16 -3.07 -12.66
C LEU A 216 -15.34 -1.62 -12.20
N VAL A 217 -14.31 -0.78 -12.27
CA VAL A 217 -14.37 0.60 -11.78
C VAL A 217 -14.56 1.54 -12.97
N GLU A 218 -15.73 2.20 -13.05
CA GLU A 218 -16.12 3.03 -14.20
C GLU A 218 -15.12 4.17 -14.48
N ASN A 219 -14.68 4.88 -13.44
CA ASN A 219 -13.74 5.99 -13.58
C ASN A 219 -12.33 5.53 -13.29
N SER A 220 -11.74 4.74 -14.17
CA SER A 220 -10.42 4.17 -13.93
C SER A 220 -9.49 4.19 -15.13
N GLN A 221 -8.20 4.17 -14.86
CA GLN A 221 -7.09 4.04 -15.81
C GLN A 221 -6.25 2.82 -15.45
N LEU A 222 -5.51 2.32 -16.44
CA LEU A 222 -4.72 1.09 -16.33
C LEU A 222 -3.31 1.29 -16.85
N MET A 223 -2.32 0.80 -16.08
CA MET A 223 -0.93 0.68 -16.49
C MET A 223 -0.44 -0.74 -16.20
N ILE A 224 -0.03 -1.48 -17.23
CA ILE A 224 0.74 -2.72 -17.09
C ILE A 224 2.16 -2.41 -17.56
N LEU A 225 3.12 -2.56 -16.66
CA LEU A 225 4.51 -2.14 -16.86
C LEU A 225 5.45 -3.35 -16.95
N PRO A 226 6.56 -3.25 -17.69
CA PRO A 226 7.56 -4.31 -17.68
C PRO A 226 8.17 -4.47 -16.28
N GLY A 227 8.16 -5.67 -15.71
CA GLY A 227 8.88 -5.97 -14.47
C GLY A 227 8.10 -6.76 -13.44
N THR A 228 8.77 -7.03 -12.33
CA THR A 228 8.28 -7.78 -11.18
C THR A 228 7.53 -6.88 -10.20
N HIS A 229 7.22 -7.43 -9.03
CA HIS A 229 6.43 -6.78 -7.98
C HIS A 229 7.09 -5.49 -7.46
N GLY A 230 6.55 -4.33 -7.80
CA GLY A 230 6.98 -3.02 -7.29
C GLY A 230 8.19 -2.36 -7.95
N VAL A 231 8.94 -3.05 -8.86
CA VAL A 231 10.17 -2.49 -9.46
C VAL A 231 9.94 -1.21 -10.29
N TYR A 232 8.71 -0.88 -10.57
CA TYR A 232 8.30 0.34 -11.24
C TYR A 232 8.18 1.55 -10.29
N MET A 233 8.32 1.36 -8.97
CA MET A 233 8.23 2.44 -7.98
C MET A 233 9.29 2.39 -6.88
N MET A 234 10.00 1.26 -6.74
CA MET A 234 11.03 1.07 -5.71
C MET A 234 12.17 0.17 -6.21
N ALA A 235 13.21 -0.01 -5.39
CA ALA A 235 14.26 -0.98 -5.64
C ALA A 235 13.73 -2.42 -5.58
N ASP A 236 14.28 -3.30 -6.40
CA ASP A 236 14.08 -4.74 -6.28
C ASP A 236 14.78 -5.28 -5.01
N PHE A 237 14.49 -6.52 -4.60
CA PHE A 237 15.07 -7.15 -3.41
C PHE A 237 16.61 -7.31 -3.48
N ASP A 238 17.19 -7.29 -4.67
CA ASP A 238 18.66 -7.28 -4.84
C ASP A 238 19.27 -5.86 -4.75
N GLY A 239 18.44 -4.84 -4.51
CA GLY A 239 18.82 -3.44 -4.41
C GLY A 239 18.96 -2.73 -5.76
N SER A 240 18.67 -3.39 -6.87
CA SER A 240 18.73 -2.76 -8.20
C SER A 240 17.57 -1.77 -8.39
N LEU A 241 17.85 -0.65 -9.07
CA LEU A 241 16.87 0.39 -9.40
C LEU A 241 16.76 0.54 -10.91
N ASN A 242 15.54 0.45 -11.42
CA ASN A 242 15.24 0.84 -12.80
C ASN A 242 14.80 2.31 -12.84
N GLU A 243 15.76 3.23 -12.80
CA GLU A 243 15.53 4.67 -12.76
C GLU A 243 14.60 5.17 -13.87
N ASN A 244 14.73 4.65 -15.08
CA ASN A 244 13.89 5.08 -16.21
C ASN A 244 12.44 4.65 -16.02
N LEU A 245 12.20 3.43 -15.56
CA LEU A 245 10.86 2.92 -15.33
C LEU A 245 10.21 3.63 -14.15
N ILE A 246 10.94 3.82 -13.05
CA ILE A 246 10.47 4.55 -11.86
C ILE A 246 10.10 6.00 -12.23
N ASN A 247 10.96 6.70 -12.94
CA ASN A 247 10.71 8.08 -13.38
C ASN A 247 9.47 8.17 -14.30
N PHE A 248 9.33 7.23 -15.23
CA PHE A 248 8.15 7.15 -16.09
C PHE A 248 6.87 6.94 -15.25
N THR A 249 6.88 5.94 -14.39
CA THR A 249 5.71 5.59 -13.56
C THR A 249 5.29 6.76 -12.66
N ILE A 250 6.26 7.36 -11.95
CA ILE A 250 6.00 8.48 -11.05
C ILE A 250 5.44 9.68 -11.83
N LYS A 251 5.92 9.92 -13.05
CA LYS A 251 5.42 11.00 -13.91
C LYS A 251 3.97 10.77 -14.33
N GLU A 252 3.60 9.54 -14.69
CA GLU A 252 2.22 9.20 -15.06
C GLU A 252 1.29 9.28 -13.85
N VAL A 253 1.73 8.79 -12.68
CA VAL A 253 0.97 8.92 -11.42
C VAL A 253 0.78 10.40 -11.06
N GLU A 254 1.83 11.23 -11.14
CA GLU A 254 1.72 12.68 -10.94
C GLU A 254 0.68 13.31 -11.87
N THR A 255 0.73 12.94 -13.14
CA THR A 255 -0.23 13.41 -14.15
C THR A 255 -1.65 13.02 -13.77
N PHE A 256 -1.89 11.74 -13.44
CA PHE A 256 -3.19 11.27 -12.98
C PHE A 256 -3.70 12.03 -11.74
N LEU A 257 -2.85 12.20 -10.73
CA LEU A 257 -3.23 12.87 -9.47
C LEU A 257 -3.56 14.36 -9.66
N ASN A 258 -2.92 15.03 -10.62
CA ASN A 258 -3.12 16.46 -10.89
C ASN A 258 -4.24 16.76 -11.90
N HIS A 259 -4.65 15.80 -12.74
CA HIS A 259 -5.77 16.03 -13.67
C HIS A 259 -7.05 16.34 -12.90
N HIS A 260 -7.69 17.46 -13.21
CA HIS A 260 -9.07 17.72 -12.82
C HIS A 260 -9.98 16.97 -13.80
N ASN A 261 -10.77 16.00 -13.30
CA ASN A 261 -11.86 15.46 -14.10
C ASN A 261 -12.87 16.59 -14.31
N HIS A 262 -13.07 16.95 -15.54
CA HIS A 262 -14.11 17.89 -15.98
C HIS A 262 -15.46 17.21 -15.96
#